data_a47c1a3f0fe3848c98737bf9d1e045e6
#
_entry.id   a47c1a3f0fe3848c98737bf9d1e045e6
#
_cell.length_a   1.000
_cell.length_b   1.000
_cell.length_c   1.000
_cell.angle_alpha   90.00
_cell.angle_beta   90.00
_cell.angle_gamma   90.00
#
_symmetry.space_group_name_H-M   'P 1'
#
loop_
_entity.id
_entity.type
_entity.pdbx_description
1 polymer ?
#
loop_
_entity_poly.entity_id
_entity_poly.type
_entity_poly.pdbx_seq_one_letter_code
_entity_poly.pdbx_strand_id
1 'polypeptide(L)'
;MLKILLFGGIIYYVCIAESVAVIKNPKKRVNMKLSIHQIKDIATGAAVVEEVNSLISLKRFTPEQEQLYKITNHDFYNKTFSTAGIKFLFKTDSKNLFLQFETKASSSRKYFSVDVFVNEKPIGYIDNFSDIKLPHDYTKLEFPLGEFSKSFQLGEGEKTVCVHLPWSVNTLIKEISIDDNAFIKGVKQKKKLLAFGDSITHGYDALRPSNRYIVKLSDMLGAEEFNKAIGGERFFAELAKTAEPFVPDYITVAYGTNDWNNIDEVTFNSNCNAFYKNISQNYPKTKIFAITPIWRKDMHEHRVFGNFEKVEQNIRNAVKNIENITVISGFDFVPQDEKYFADLRLHPNDDGFKYYAERLYNKIKSQI
;
A
#
# COMPACT_ATOMS: atom_id res chain seq x y z
N MET A 1 22.56 21.58 13.94
CA MET A 1 23.09 22.37 15.09
C MET A 1 22.01 22.46 16.16
N LEU A 2 22.28 21.98 17.37
CA LEU A 2 21.32 22.00 18.48
C LEU A 2 21.35 23.40 19.11
N LYS A 3 20.25 24.13 19.10
CA LYS A 3 20.11 25.38 19.87
C LYS A 3 19.25 25.11 21.09
N ILE A 4 19.81 25.43 22.25
CA ILE A 4 19.11 25.39 23.54
C ILE A 4 18.48 26.76 23.77
N LEU A 5 17.18 26.81 23.91
CA LEU A 5 16.46 28.02 24.33
C LEU A 5 15.82 27.77 25.70
N LEU A 6 16.18 28.60 26.66
CA LEU A 6 15.60 28.63 28.01
C LEU A 6 14.49 29.70 28.04
N PHE A 7 13.25 29.30 28.27
CA PHE A 7 12.15 30.21 28.60
C PHE A 7 11.38 29.67 29.80
N GLY A 8 11.26 30.48 30.82
CA GLY A 8 10.39 30.20 31.97
C GLY A 8 10.69 28.93 32.76
N GLY A 9 11.98 28.49 32.86
CA GLY A 9 12.38 27.34 33.69
C GLY A 9 12.14 25.96 33.07
N ILE A 10 11.72 25.88 31.79
CA ILE A 10 11.52 24.62 31.05
C ILE A 10 12.51 24.58 29.89
N ILE A 11 13.26 23.49 29.81
CA ILE A 11 14.22 23.25 28.71
C ILE A 11 13.45 22.67 27.52
N TYR A 12 13.36 23.44 26.43
CA TYR A 12 12.86 22.93 25.15
C TYR A 12 14.02 22.54 24.25
N TYR A 13 14.04 21.30 23.82
CA TYR A 13 14.94 20.85 22.76
C TYR A 13 14.26 21.12 21.41
N VAL A 14 14.68 22.17 20.71
CA VAL A 14 14.25 22.43 19.33
C VAL A 14 15.33 21.84 18.42
N CYS A 15 15.05 20.70 17.81
CA CYS A 15 15.79 20.25 16.64
C CYS A 15 15.38 21.13 15.45
N ILE A 16 16.18 22.16 15.14
CA ILE A 16 16.08 22.81 13.84
C ILE A 16 16.70 21.82 12.84
N ALA A 17 15.85 21.08 12.15
CA ALA A 17 16.27 20.39 10.94
C ALA A 17 16.76 21.50 9.97
N GLU A 18 18.08 21.60 9.81
CA GLU A 18 18.63 22.34 8.68
C GLU A 18 18.00 21.72 7.44
N SER A 19 17.35 22.57 6.64
CA SER A 19 16.84 22.24 5.31
C SER A 19 17.81 21.27 4.67
N VAL A 20 17.29 20.10 4.28
CA VAL A 20 18.04 19.06 3.55
C VAL A 20 18.90 19.76 2.52
N ALA A 21 20.20 19.71 2.75
CA ALA A 21 21.16 20.25 1.81
C ALA A 21 20.93 19.53 0.50
N VAL A 22 20.38 20.24 -0.47
CA VAL A 22 20.42 19.83 -1.87
C VAL A 22 21.88 19.59 -2.17
N ILE A 23 22.29 18.34 -2.15
CA ILE A 23 23.61 17.94 -2.61
C ILE A 23 23.59 18.26 -4.11
N LYS A 24 24.01 19.46 -4.44
CA LYS A 24 24.32 19.87 -5.81
C LYS A 24 25.54 19.07 -6.25
N ASN A 25 25.30 17.85 -6.67
CA ASN A 25 26.28 17.13 -7.48
C ASN A 25 26.00 17.53 -8.94
N PRO A 26 26.89 18.23 -9.64
CA PRO A 26 26.72 18.56 -11.05
C PRO A 26 27.08 17.33 -11.88
N LYS A 27 26.33 16.24 -11.75
CA LYS A 27 26.45 15.08 -12.62
C LYS A 27 25.33 15.12 -13.65
N LYS A 28 25.72 15.14 -14.93
CA LYS A 28 24.99 15.02 -16.18
C LYS A 28 23.47 15.11 -16.05
N ARG A 29 22.89 16.20 -16.53
CA ARG A 29 21.44 16.41 -16.58
C ARG A 29 20.79 15.20 -17.24
N VAL A 30 19.88 14.55 -16.55
CA VAL A 30 18.90 13.65 -17.12
C VAL A 30 17.95 14.54 -17.90
N ASN A 31 17.88 14.43 -19.20
CA ASN A 31 17.36 15.51 -20.07
C ASN A 31 15.97 15.19 -20.65
N MET A 32 15.59 13.92 -20.86
CA MET A 32 14.28 13.58 -21.41
C MET A 32 13.25 13.43 -20.31
N LYS A 33 12.40 14.47 -20.11
CA LYS A 33 11.22 14.37 -19.22
C LYS A 33 10.16 13.50 -19.89
N LEU A 34 9.62 12.53 -19.13
CA LEU A 34 8.54 11.67 -19.62
C LEU A 34 7.23 12.44 -19.76
N SER A 35 6.55 12.21 -20.87
CA SER A 35 5.18 12.70 -21.10
C SER A 35 4.17 11.92 -20.25
N ILE A 36 2.97 12.49 -20.08
CA ILE A 36 1.86 11.80 -19.41
C ILE A 36 1.53 10.45 -20.06
N HIS A 37 1.67 10.32 -21.38
CA HIS A 37 1.44 9.06 -22.10
C HIS A 37 2.47 8.00 -21.71
N GLN A 38 3.73 8.35 -21.61
CA GLN A 38 4.79 7.45 -21.17
C GLN A 38 4.60 7.04 -19.69
N ILE A 39 4.17 8.00 -18.84
CA ILE A 39 3.87 7.71 -17.42
C ILE A 39 2.67 6.76 -17.32
N LYS A 40 1.62 6.94 -18.12
CA LYS A 40 0.49 5.98 -18.19
C LYS A 40 0.92 4.59 -18.65
N ASP A 41 1.85 4.51 -19.59
CA ASP A 41 2.37 3.22 -20.07
C ASP A 41 3.15 2.48 -18.99
N ILE A 42 3.96 3.16 -18.20
CA ILE A 42 4.79 2.53 -17.17
C ILE A 42 4.09 2.35 -15.81
N ALA A 43 3.00 3.08 -15.55
CA ALA A 43 2.23 2.96 -14.31
C ALA A 43 1.46 1.65 -14.24
N THR A 44 1.52 0.98 -13.08
CA THR A 44 0.76 -0.23 -12.77
C THR A 44 0.05 -0.05 -11.43
N GLY A 45 -1.09 -0.72 -11.23
CA GLY A 45 -1.88 -0.64 -10.00
C GLY A 45 -2.74 0.62 -9.86
N ALA A 46 -2.68 1.55 -10.83
CA ALA A 46 -3.50 2.76 -10.85
C ALA A 46 -4.80 2.54 -11.63
N ALA A 47 -5.94 2.90 -11.04
CA ALA A 47 -7.23 2.96 -11.72
C ALA A 47 -7.33 4.20 -12.63
N VAL A 48 -6.73 5.33 -12.18
CA VAL A 48 -6.71 6.59 -12.94
C VAL A 48 -5.31 7.20 -12.89
N VAL A 49 -4.83 7.70 -14.03
CA VAL A 49 -3.62 8.52 -14.15
C VAL A 49 -4.00 9.78 -14.91
N GLU A 50 -3.95 10.92 -14.25
CA GLU A 50 -4.39 12.21 -14.79
C GLU A 50 -3.42 13.34 -14.44
N GLU A 51 -3.39 14.39 -15.24
CA GLU A 51 -2.64 15.61 -14.94
C GLU A 51 -3.57 16.66 -14.35
N VAL A 52 -3.21 17.16 -13.17
CA VAL A 52 -3.94 18.20 -12.46
C VAL A 52 -2.95 19.26 -11.99
N ASN A 53 -3.13 20.52 -12.44
CA ASN A 53 -2.25 21.64 -12.08
C ASN A 53 -0.75 21.34 -12.33
N SER A 54 -0.43 20.76 -13.49
CA SER A 54 0.94 20.36 -13.89
C SER A 54 1.60 19.28 -13.02
N LEU A 55 0.84 18.61 -12.19
CA LEU A 55 1.25 17.44 -11.42
C LEU A 55 0.48 16.22 -11.92
N ILE A 56 1.14 15.05 -11.96
CA ILE A 56 0.47 13.82 -12.33
C ILE A 56 0.00 13.10 -11.08
N SER A 57 -1.31 12.94 -11.00
CA SER A 57 -2.03 12.20 -9.95
C SER A 57 -2.23 10.75 -10.37
N LEU A 58 -1.98 9.82 -9.46
CA LEU A 58 -2.19 8.40 -9.63
C LEU A 58 -3.18 7.92 -8.56
N LYS A 59 -4.33 7.43 -8.99
CA LYS A 59 -5.42 7.04 -8.09
C LYS A 59 -5.63 5.54 -8.09
N ARG A 60 -5.83 4.97 -6.93
CA ARG A 60 -6.13 3.54 -6.74
C ARG A 60 -7.60 3.21 -7.01
N PHE A 61 -8.47 4.15 -6.74
CA PHE A 61 -9.91 4.00 -6.83
C PHE A 61 -10.47 4.64 -8.11
N THR A 62 -11.57 4.09 -8.62
CA THR A 62 -12.33 4.74 -9.69
C THR A 62 -13.07 5.96 -9.15
N PRO A 63 -13.50 6.91 -10.00
CA PRO A 63 -14.29 8.07 -9.56
C PRO A 63 -15.57 7.69 -8.79
N GLU A 64 -16.20 6.59 -9.18
CA GLU A 64 -17.38 6.05 -8.49
C GLU A 64 -17.04 5.59 -7.08
N GLN A 65 -15.94 4.83 -6.92
CA GLN A 65 -15.47 4.35 -5.62
C GLN A 65 -15.01 5.51 -4.72
N GLU A 66 -14.31 6.51 -5.26
CA GLU A 66 -13.96 7.72 -4.50
C GLU A 66 -15.21 8.46 -4.01
N GLN A 67 -16.24 8.56 -4.86
CA GLN A 67 -17.50 9.21 -4.48
C GLN A 67 -18.22 8.47 -3.33
N LEU A 68 -18.18 7.13 -3.31
CA LEU A 68 -18.74 6.37 -2.19
C LEU A 68 -18.08 6.75 -0.86
N TYR A 69 -16.75 6.81 -0.82
CA TYR A 69 -16.03 7.22 0.39
C TYR A 69 -16.30 8.67 0.75
N LYS A 70 -16.36 9.58 -0.23
CA LYS A 70 -16.62 10.99 -0.02
C LYS A 70 -17.94 11.25 0.70
N ILE A 71 -18.99 10.49 0.38
CA ILE A 71 -20.32 10.65 0.99
C ILE A 71 -20.51 9.86 2.28
N THR A 72 -19.68 8.82 2.53
CA THR A 72 -19.86 7.92 3.69
C THR A 72 -18.87 8.19 4.82
N ASN A 73 -17.61 8.49 4.50
CA ASN A 73 -16.57 8.68 5.51
C ASN A 73 -15.42 9.54 4.98
N HIS A 74 -15.34 10.77 5.48
CA HIS A 74 -14.34 11.74 5.02
C HIS A 74 -12.88 11.32 5.33
N ASP A 75 -12.63 10.66 6.47
CA ASP A 75 -11.29 10.13 6.79
C ASP A 75 -10.87 9.04 5.80
N PHE A 76 -11.77 8.11 5.47
CA PHE A 76 -11.50 7.09 4.47
C PHE A 76 -11.35 7.68 3.07
N TYR A 77 -12.16 8.69 2.72
CA TYR A 77 -11.99 9.42 1.47
C TYR A 77 -10.58 10.01 1.32
N ASN A 78 -10.02 10.62 2.37
CA ASN A 78 -8.65 11.12 2.35
C ASN A 78 -7.63 9.99 2.12
N LYS A 79 -7.90 8.79 2.63
CA LYS A 79 -7.03 7.62 2.47
C LYS A 79 -7.10 7.00 1.08
N THR A 80 -8.12 7.29 0.26
CA THR A 80 -8.16 6.85 -1.14
C THR A 80 -7.02 7.44 -1.97
N PHE A 81 -6.53 8.62 -1.61
CA PHE A 81 -5.46 9.31 -2.34
C PHE A 81 -4.05 8.77 -2.10
N SER A 82 -3.85 7.88 -1.11
CA SER A 82 -2.53 7.23 -0.94
C SER A 82 -2.19 6.39 -2.16
N THR A 83 -0.90 6.32 -2.52
CA THR A 83 -0.43 5.59 -3.71
C THR A 83 -0.09 4.12 -3.45
N ALA A 84 -0.69 3.50 -2.41
CA ALA A 84 -0.44 2.11 -2.04
C ALA A 84 -0.71 1.13 -3.20
N GLY A 85 0.27 0.31 -3.55
CA GLY A 85 0.17 -0.65 -4.66
C GLY A 85 0.50 -0.10 -6.03
N ILE A 86 0.63 1.23 -6.17
CA ILE A 86 1.03 1.83 -7.43
C ILE A 86 2.55 1.79 -7.56
N LYS A 87 3.02 1.35 -8.73
CA LYS A 87 4.44 1.35 -9.08
C LYS A 87 4.65 1.74 -10.54
N PHE A 88 5.83 2.24 -10.88
CA PHE A 88 6.29 2.36 -12.26
C PHE A 88 7.14 1.15 -12.58
N LEU A 89 6.79 0.42 -13.64
CA LEU A 89 7.48 -0.78 -14.07
C LEU A 89 7.78 -0.69 -15.57
N PHE A 90 9.07 -0.61 -15.93
CA PHE A 90 9.48 -0.38 -17.31
C PHE A 90 10.85 -0.94 -17.63
N LYS A 91 11.10 -1.14 -18.92
CA LYS A 91 12.41 -1.41 -19.49
C LYS A 91 13.01 -0.14 -20.07
N THR A 92 14.33 0.00 -19.93
CA THR A 92 15.10 1.12 -20.47
C THR A 92 16.58 0.72 -20.61
N ASP A 93 17.30 1.43 -21.49
CA ASP A 93 18.76 1.41 -21.56
C ASP A 93 19.39 2.67 -20.91
N SER A 94 18.57 3.56 -20.36
CA SER A 94 19.05 4.75 -19.64
C SER A 94 19.99 4.37 -18.50
N LYS A 95 21.06 5.16 -18.33
CA LYS A 95 22.01 5.05 -17.21
C LYS A 95 21.56 5.80 -15.98
N ASN A 96 20.64 6.75 -16.14
CA ASN A 96 20.18 7.64 -15.10
C ASN A 96 18.65 7.67 -15.04
N LEU A 97 18.13 7.86 -13.81
CA LEU A 97 16.72 8.14 -13.54
C LEU A 97 16.65 9.32 -12.59
N PHE A 98 15.88 10.34 -12.92
CA PHE A 98 15.54 11.42 -12.01
C PHE A 98 14.06 11.33 -11.64
N LEU A 99 13.77 11.44 -10.35
CA LEU A 99 12.41 11.47 -9.81
C LEU A 99 12.21 12.74 -9.01
N GLN A 100 11.09 13.44 -9.27
CA GLN A 100 10.64 14.58 -8.48
C GLN A 100 9.13 14.46 -8.25
N PHE A 101 8.70 14.62 -7.01
CA PHE A 101 7.29 14.52 -6.62
C PHE A 101 6.99 15.38 -5.40
N GLU A 102 5.71 15.67 -5.21
CA GLU A 102 5.14 16.30 -4.02
C GLU A 102 4.36 15.27 -3.22
N THR A 103 4.50 15.28 -1.89
CA THR A 103 3.73 14.42 -0.99
C THR A 103 2.76 15.22 -0.15
N LYS A 104 1.54 14.67 0.02
CA LYS A 104 0.49 15.21 0.89
C LYS A 104 0.00 14.13 1.85
N ALA A 105 -0.41 14.52 3.05
CA ALA A 105 -0.98 13.59 4.01
C ALA A 105 -2.22 12.90 3.42
N SER A 106 -2.27 11.58 3.49
CA SER A 106 -3.43 10.80 3.07
C SER A 106 -3.63 9.52 3.92
N SER A 107 -3.00 9.45 5.07
CA SER A 107 -3.26 8.43 6.08
C SER A 107 -2.85 8.94 7.46
N SER A 108 -3.06 8.12 8.49
CA SER A 108 -2.60 8.44 9.84
C SER A 108 -1.07 8.28 10.03
N ARG A 109 -0.36 7.89 8.96
CA ARG A 109 1.10 7.80 8.92
C ARG A 109 1.64 8.82 7.94
N LYS A 110 2.62 9.62 8.37
CA LYS A 110 3.25 10.65 7.51
C LYS A 110 4.64 10.23 7.02
N TYR A 111 5.27 9.20 7.62
CA TYR A 111 6.52 8.68 7.07
C TYR A 111 6.26 7.90 5.79
N PHE A 112 7.18 8.00 4.85
CA PHE A 112 7.05 7.33 3.55
C PHE A 112 8.40 6.93 2.97
N SER A 113 8.38 5.99 2.04
CA SER A 113 9.49 5.66 1.16
C SER A 113 9.02 5.47 -0.27
N VAL A 114 9.85 5.88 -1.22
CA VAL A 114 9.84 5.46 -2.63
C VAL A 114 11.01 4.52 -2.81
N ASP A 115 10.78 3.29 -3.26
CA ASP A 115 11.84 2.30 -3.43
C ASP A 115 12.15 2.12 -4.90
N VAL A 116 13.44 2.15 -5.27
CA VAL A 116 13.90 2.00 -6.67
C VAL A 116 14.73 0.73 -6.82
N PHE A 117 14.32 -0.10 -7.77
CA PHE A 117 14.93 -1.38 -8.10
C PHE A 117 15.38 -1.40 -9.56
N VAL A 118 16.49 -2.08 -9.81
CA VAL A 118 16.99 -2.44 -11.15
C VAL A 118 17.18 -3.95 -11.19
N ASN A 119 16.51 -4.63 -12.14
CA ASN A 119 16.56 -6.09 -12.27
C ASN A 119 16.35 -6.77 -10.90
N GLU A 120 15.26 -6.40 -10.20
CA GLU A 120 14.84 -6.91 -8.90
C GLU A 120 15.77 -6.60 -7.71
N LYS A 121 16.87 -5.86 -7.94
CA LYS A 121 17.80 -5.45 -6.88
C LYS A 121 17.52 -4.02 -6.45
N PRO A 122 17.42 -3.74 -5.15
CA PRO A 122 17.26 -2.37 -4.66
C PRO A 122 18.52 -1.56 -4.94
N ILE A 123 18.36 -0.36 -5.50
CA ILE A 123 19.47 0.58 -5.79
C ILE A 123 19.41 1.85 -4.96
N GLY A 124 18.30 2.10 -4.30
CA GLY A 124 18.15 3.25 -3.41
C GLY A 124 16.71 3.61 -3.12
N TYR A 125 16.56 4.63 -2.28
CA TYR A 125 15.29 5.07 -1.73
C TYR A 125 15.20 6.60 -1.74
N ILE A 126 13.97 7.12 -1.73
CA ILE A 126 13.64 8.48 -1.31
C ILE A 126 12.68 8.34 -0.14
N ASP A 127 13.07 8.79 1.04
CA ASP A 127 12.22 8.73 2.23
C ASP A 127 12.35 10.00 3.07
N ASN A 128 11.44 10.21 4.01
CA ASN A 128 11.42 11.35 4.90
C ASN A 128 11.81 11.02 6.34
N PHE A 129 12.28 9.81 6.59
CA PHE A 129 12.76 9.37 7.91
C PHE A 129 14.25 9.05 7.93
N SER A 130 14.93 8.97 6.77
CA SER A 130 16.36 8.70 6.63
C SER A 130 16.80 7.49 7.46
N ASP A 131 17.85 7.62 8.25
CA ASP A 131 18.42 6.56 9.10
C ASP A 131 17.77 6.49 10.50
N ILE A 132 16.68 7.22 10.73
CA ILE A 132 15.98 7.18 12.02
C ILE A 132 15.28 5.83 12.16
N LYS A 133 15.65 5.06 13.15
CA LYS A 133 14.90 3.88 13.55
C LYS A 133 13.57 4.34 14.12
N LEU A 134 12.47 4.01 13.42
CA LEU A 134 11.14 4.36 13.87
C LEU A 134 10.83 3.63 15.19
N PRO A 135 10.50 4.37 16.27
CA PRO A 135 10.05 3.76 17.52
C PRO A 135 8.63 3.21 17.36
N HIS A 136 8.20 2.34 18.28
CA HIS A 136 6.82 1.83 18.29
C HIS A 136 5.77 2.94 18.34
N ASP A 137 6.13 4.07 18.92
CA ASP A 137 5.27 5.24 19.11
C ASP A 137 5.62 6.38 18.13
N TYR A 138 5.93 6.01 16.90
CA TYR A 138 6.31 6.96 15.85
C TYR A 138 5.16 7.90 15.44
N THR A 139 3.93 7.63 15.87
CA THR A 139 2.79 8.54 15.64
C THR A 139 2.95 9.89 16.31
N LYS A 140 3.83 10.01 17.29
CA LYS A 140 4.22 11.27 17.96
C LYS A 140 5.32 12.04 17.22
N LEU A 141 5.93 11.43 16.20
CA LEU A 141 6.97 12.08 15.41
C LEU A 141 6.35 12.84 14.24
N GLU A 142 6.88 14.03 13.96
CA GLU A 142 6.56 14.78 12.75
C GLU A 142 7.54 14.41 11.65
N PHE A 143 6.98 14.07 10.49
CA PHE A 143 7.74 13.74 9.28
C PHE A 143 7.48 14.81 8.22
N PRO A 144 8.53 15.36 7.57
CA PRO A 144 8.35 16.38 6.55
C PRO A 144 7.59 15.83 5.35
N LEU A 145 6.63 16.61 4.88
CA LEU A 145 5.91 16.41 3.62
C LEU A 145 6.26 17.57 2.68
N GLY A 146 5.90 17.46 1.42
CA GLY A 146 6.17 18.46 0.39
C GLY A 146 6.96 17.89 -0.78
N GLU A 147 7.92 18.64 -1.28
CA GLU A 147 8.63 18.32 -2.50
C GLU A 147 9.92 17.53 -2.22
N PHE A 148 10.11 16.42 -2.95
CA PHE A 148 11.27 15.54 -2.88
C PHE A 148 11.79 15.25 -4.26
N SER A 149 13.11 15.12 -4.39
CA SER A 149 13.74 14.72 -5.66
C SER A 149 15.06 14.00 -5.44
N LYS A 150 15.38 13.06 -6.34
CA LYS A 150 16.65 12.34 -6.33
C LYS A 150 16.99 11.79 -7.71
N SER A 151 18.28 11.73 -8.01
CA SER A 151 18.83 11.02 -9.18
C SER A 151 19.38 9.67 -8.76
N PHE A 152 19.13 8.65 -9.59
CA PHE A 152 19.61 7.28 -9.41
C PHE A 152 20.48 6.88 -10.60
N GLN A 153 21.55 6.13 -10.32
CA GLN A 153 22.38 5.50 -11.34
C GLN A 153 21.81 4.10 -11.63
N LEU A 154 21.31 3.88 -12.84
CA LEU A 154 20.69 2.62 -13.24
C LEU A 154 21.70 1.59 -13.79
N GLY A 155 22.93 2.05 -14.16
CA GLY A 155 23.95 1.21 -14.81
C GLY A 155 23.80 1.11 -16.31
N GLU A 156 24.69 0.35 -16.94
CA GLU A 156 24.76 0.19 -18.39
C GLU A 156 23.78 -0.87 -18.92
N GLY A 157 23.46 -0.79 -20.22
CA GLY A 157 22.66 -1.77 -20.96
C GLY A 157 21.18 -1.74 -20.67
N GLU A 158 20.41 -2.61 -21.33
CA GLU A 158 18.97 -2.75 -21.11
C GLU A 158 18.69 -3.39 -19.73
N LYS A 159 17.72 -2.85 -19.03
CA LYS A 159 17.30 -3.30 -17.69
C LYS A 159 15.83 -3.05 -17.42
N THR A 160 15.30 -3.78 -16.48
CA THR A 160 13.96 -3.52 -15.90
C THR A 160 14.10 -2.66 -14.67
N VAL A 161 13.37 -1.56 -14.64
CA VAL A 161 13.30 -0.63 -13.49
C VAL A 161 11.93 -0.75 -12.86
N CYS A 162 11.90 -0.86 -11.53
CA CYS A 162 10.68 -0.81 -10.73
C CYS A 162 10.81 0.29 -9.68
N VAL A 163 9.81 1.19 -9.63
CA VAL A 163 9.71 2.26 -8.64
C VAL A 163 8.42 2.06 -7.87
N HIS A 164 8.51 1.59 -6.63
CA HIS A 164 7.35 1.46 -5.75
C HIS A 164 7.02 2.79 -5.10
N LEU A 165 5.77 3.23 -5.22
CA LEU A 165 5.29 4.45 -4.60
C LEU A 165 4.85 4.21 -3.14
N PRO A 166 4.81 5.28 -2.31
CA PRO A 166 4.44 5.19 -0.91
C PRO A 166 3.03 4.64 -0.68
N TRP A 167 2.87 3.87 0.38
CA TRP A 167 1.56 3.43 0.82
C TRP A 167 0.84 4.45 1.73
N SER A 168 1.58 5.35 2.37
CA SER A 168 1.09 6.19 3.47
C SER A 168 0.64 7.60 3.06
N VAL A 169 1.11 8.09 1.92
CA VAL A 169 0.90 9.47 1.47
C VAL A 169 0.34 9.52 0.05
N ASN A 170 -0.30 10.61 -0.30
CA ASN A 170 -0.60 10.96 -1.68
C ASN A 170 0.68 11.47 -2.36
N THR A 171 1.11 10.81 -3.43
CA THR A 171 2.32 11.14 -4.18
C THR A 171 1.93 11.69 -5.55
N LEU A 172 2.18 12.97 -5.75
CA LEU A 172 1.92 13.69 -7.00
C LEU A 172 3.22 13.83 -7.77
N ILE A 173 3.32 13.25 -8.96
CA ILE A 173 4.55 13.24 -9.74
C ILE A 173 4.71 14.60 -10.47
N LYS A 174 5.84 15.24 -10.25
CA LYS A 174 6.23 16.50 -10.90
C LYS A 174 7.11 16.24 -12.14
N GLU A 175 8.04 15.30 -11.98
CA GLU A 175 8.95 14.93 -13.06
C GLU A 175 9.46 13.50 -12.89
N ILE A 176 9.48 12.77 -13.98
CA ILE A 176 10.29 11.56 -14.17
C ILE A 176 11.12 11.82 -15.42
N SER A 177 12.46 11.74 -15.31
CA SER A 177 13.34 11.95 -16.44
C SER A 177 14.40 10.86 -16.52
N ILE A 178 14.78 10.55 -17.77
CA ILE A 178 15.82 9.59 -18.12
C ILE A 178 16.81 10.24 -19.09
N ASP A 179 17.90 9.56 -19.45
CA ASP A 179 18.87 10.10 -20.41
C ASP A 179 18.24 10.38 -21.78
N ASP A 180 18.73 11.40 -22.49
CA ASP A 180 18.33 11.69 -23.86
C ASP A 180 18.55 10.48 -24.77
N ASN A 181 17.59 10.25 -25.66
CA ASN A 181 17.57 9.15 -26.62
C ASN A 181 17.49 7.74 -26.01
N ALA A 182 17.38 7.61 -24.67
CA ALA A 182 17.10 6.32 -24.07
C ALA A 182 15.66 5.87 -24.39
N PHE A 183 15.47 4.59 -24.66
CA PHE A 183 14.13 4.07 -24.82
C PHE A 183 13.45 3.86 -23.44
N ILE A 184 12.13 3.90 -23.44
CA ILE A 184 11.30 3.49 -22.32
C ILE A 184 10.11 2.68 -22.82
N LYS A 185 9.82 1.57 -22.14
CA LYS A 185 8.71 0.69 -22.49
C LYS A 185 8.10 0.09 -21.21
N GLY A 186 6.81 0.32 -20.99
CA GLY A 186 6.08 -0.27 -19.87
C GLY A 186 6.12 -1.80 -19.90
N VAL A 187 6.24 -2.40 -18.73
CA VAL A 187 6.13 -3.85 -18.52
C VAL A 187 4.76 -4.12 -17.88
N LYS A 188 3.93 -4.90 -18.55
CA LYS A 188 2.59 -5.27 -18.06
C LYS A 188 2.60 -6.71 -17.58
N GLN A 189 2.07 -6.93 -16.40
CA GLN A 189 1.80 -8.27 -15.89
C GLN A 189 0.56 -8.85 -16.60
N LYS A 190 0.57 -10.15 -16.87
CA LYS A 190 -0.54 -10.82 -17.57
C LYS A 190 -1.77 -11.01 -16.70
N LYS A 191 -1.56 -11.19 -15.40
CA LYS A 191 -2.60 -11.43 -14.41
C LYS A 191 -2.86 -10.16 -13.57
N LYS A 192 -4.04 -10.09 -12.95
CA LYS A 192 -4.45 -8.99 -12.08
C LYS A 192 -4.93 -9.53 -10.74
N LEU A 193 -4.38 -8.98 -9.67
CA LEU A 193 -4.78 -9.25 -8.29
C LEU A 193 -5.53 -8.03 -7.75
N LEU A 194 -6.82 -8.19 -7.47
CA LEU A 194 -7.63 -7.17 -6.81
C LEU A 194 -7.67 -7.46 -5.31
N ALA A 195 -7.20 -6.54 -4.49
CA ALA A 195 -7.04 -6.74 -3.05
C ALA A 195 -7.91 -5.76 -2.25
N PHE A 196 -8.85 -6.31 -1.49
CA PHE A 196 -9.65 -5.59 -0.50
C PHE A 196 -9.14 -5.90 0.90
N GLY A 197 -9.24 -4.94 1.82
CA GLY A 197 -8.84 -5.13 3.19
C GLY A 197 -8.64 -3.82 3.94
N ASP A 198 -8.16 -3.94 5.14
CA ASP A 198 -7.93 -2.85 6.08
C ASP A 198 -6.49 -2.29 6.03
N SER A 199 -6.00 -1.76 7.17
CA SER A 199 -4.66 -1.19 7.30
C SER A 199 -3.55 -2.18 6.93
N ILE A 200 -3.72 -3.48 7.20
CA ILE A 200 -2.69 -4.49 6.95
C ILE A 200 -2.50 -4.69 5.44
N THR A 201 -3.59 -4.78 4.68
CA THR A 201 -3.54 -4.88 3.21
C THR A 201 -3.14 -3.55 2.56
N HIS A 202 -3.54 -2.41 3.13
CA HIS A 202 -3.08 -1.08 2.71
C HIS A 202 -1.55 -0.98 2.82
N GLY A 203 -0.95 -1.60 3.84
CA GLY A 203 0.49 -1.66 4.07
C GLY A 203 0.99 -0.91 5.29
N TYR A 204 0.08 -0.61 6.23
CA TYR A 204 0.44 0.12 7.46
C TYR A 204 1.60 -0.56 8.17
N ASP A 205 2.57 0.27 8.50
CA ASP A 205 3.75 -0.02 9.28
C ASP A 205 4.82 -0.87 8.56
N ALA A 206 4.61 -1.16 7.25
CA ALA A 206 5.73 -1.52 6.39
C ALA A 206 6.70 -0.33 6.29
N LEU A 207 7.97 -0.54 6.59
CA LEU A 207 9.00 0.50 6.48
C LEU A 207 9.22 0.88 5.01
N ARG A 208 9.16 -0.12 4.12
CA ARG A 208 9.33 0.04 2.67
C ARG A 208 8.08 -0.44 1.93
N PRO A 209 7.56 0.31 0.93
CA PRO A 209 6.37 -0.10 0.18
C PRO A 209 6.55 -1.44 -0.53
N SER A 210 7.77 -1.79 -0.95
CA SER A 210 8.11 -3.08 -1.55
C SER A 210 8.03 -4.27 -0.57
N ASN A 211 8.00 -4.02 0.74
CA ASN A 211 7.93 -5.06 1.77
C ASN A 211 6.52 -5.44 2.19
N ARG A 212 5.48 -4.73 1.74
CA ARG A 212 4.07 -5.08 2.01
C ARG A 212 3.77 -6.49 1.51
N TYR A 213 2.99 -7.26 2.28
CA TYR A 213 2.69 -8.65 1.93
C TYR A 213 2.00 -8.77 0.56
N ILE A 214 1.13 -7.82 0.22
CA ILE A 214 0.35 -7.88 -1.02
C ILE A 214 1.23 -7.62 -2.26
N VAL A 215 2.28 -6.78 -2.15
CA VAL A 215 3.30 -6.60 -3.21
C VAL A 215 4.02 -7.91 -3.44
N LYS A 216 4.54 -8.53 -2.36
CA LYS A 216 5.25 -9.82 -2.45
C LYS A 216 4.36 -10.93 -2.99
N LEU A 217 3.09 -10.97 -2.57
CA LEU A 217 2.11 -11.91 -3.09
C LEU A 217 1.87 -11.69 -4.59
N SER A 218 1.67 -10.43 -5.02
CA SER A 218 1.44 -10.11 -6.43
C SER A 218 2.62 -10.51 -7.31
N ASP A 219 3.85 -10.26 -6.84
CA ASP A 219 5.07 -10.66 -7.56
C ASP A 219 5.19 -12.19 -7.66
N MET A 220 4.93 -12.94 -6.58
CA MET A 220 4.93 -14.42 -6.60
C MET A 220 3.83 -15.01 -7.49
N LEU A 221 2.70 -14.34 -7.66
CA LEU A 221 1.61 -14.74 -8.56
C LEU A 221 1.82 -14.29 -10.01
N GLY A 222 2.84 -13.47 -10.29
CA GLY A 222 3.02 -12.81 -11.59
C GLY A 222 1.86 -11.90 -11.97
N ALA A 223 1.29 -11.21 -10.99
CA ALA A 223 0.09 -10.39 -11.14
C ALA A 223 0.35 -8.90 -10.86
N GLU A 224 -0.38 -8.04 -11.55
CA GLU A 224 -0.46 -6.61 -11.22
C GLU A 224 -1.36 -6.42 -9.99
N GLU A 225 -0.86 -5.72 -8.97
CA GLU A 225 -1.62 -5.37 -7.76
C GLU A 225 -2.59 -4.21 -8.04
N PHE A 226 -3.86 -4.38 -7.70
CA PHE A 226 -4.86 -3.32 -7.57
C PHE A 226 -5.34 -3.29 -6.12
N ASN A 227 -4.82 -2.36 -5.35
CA ASN A 227 -5.05 -2.30 -3.90
C ASN A 227 -6.22 -1.37 -3.56
N LYS A 228 -7.33 -1.92 -3.06
CA LYS A 228 -8.53 -1.20 -2.60
C LYS A 228 -8.63 -1.13 -1.08
N ALA A 229 -7.57 -1.46 -0.36
CA ALA A 229 -7.59 -1.44 1.09
C ALA A 229 -7.50 -0.02 1.66
N ILE A 230 -8.20 0.20 2.76
CA ILE A 230 -8.23 1.46 3.52
C ILE A 230 -7.92 1.20 4.99
N GLY A 231 -6.94 1.93 5.54
CA GLY A 231 -6.59 1.82 6.96
C GLY A 231 -7.76 2.13 7.89
N GLY A 232 -8.11 1.17 8.77
CA GLY A 232 -9.23 1.27 9.70
C GLY A 232 -10.57 0.75 9.15
N GLU A 233 -10.62 0.35 7.89
CA GLU A 233 -11.86 -0.11 7.24
C GLU A 233 -12.36 -1.43 7.79
N ARG A 234 -13.67 -1.61 7.67
CA ARG A 234 -14.45 -2.81 7.97
C ARG A 234 -15.08 -3.31 6.67
N PHE A 235 -15.78 -4.43 6.71
CA PHE A 235 -16.57 -4.88 5.56
C PHE A 235 -17.47 -3.76 5.04
N PHE A 236 -17.14 -3.22 3.86
CA PHE A 236 -17.87 -2.13 3.20
C PHE A 236 -18.59 -2.66 1.96
N ALA A 237 -19.83 -3.12 2.16
CA ALA A 237 -20.60 -3.83 1.14
C ALA A 237 -20.89 -3.00 -0.12
N GLU A 238 -20.96 -1.66 0.00
CA GLU A 238 -21.19 -0.77 -1.14
C GLU A 238 -19.98 -0.73 -2.07
N LEU A 239 -18.76 -0.79 -1.54
CA LEU A 239 -17.55 -0.89 -2.38
C LEU A 239 -17.56 -2.17 -3.21
N ALA A 240 -18.02 -3.28 -2.65
CA ALA A 240 -18.13 -4.57 -3.34
C ALA A 240 -19.18 -4.61 -4.45
N LYS A 241 -20.09 -3.61 -4.52
CA LYS A 241 -21.05 -3.45 -5.64
C LYS A 241 -20.43 -2.79 -6.86
N THR A 242 -19.35 -2.01 -6.68
CA THR A 242 -18.67 -1.36 -7.79
C THR A 242 -17.73 -2.34 -8.48
N ALA A 243 -17.77 -2.37 -9.81
CA ALA A 243 -16.88 -3.20 -10.60
C ALA A 243 -15.65 -2.41 -11.06
N GLU A 244 -14.51 -3.09 -11.17
CA GLU A 244 -13.35 -2.52 -11.86
C GLU A 244 -13.58 -2.54 -13.39
N PRO A 245 -12.90 -1.68 -14.16
CA PRO A 245 -13.00 -1.68 -15.62
C PRO A 245 -12.26 -2.89 -16.26
N PHE A 246 -11.96 -3.91 -15.46
CA PHE A 246 -11.32 -5.15 -15.89
C PHE A 246 -11.82 -6.32 -15.03
N VAL A 247 -11.63 -7.54 -15.52
CA VAL A 247 -11.85 -8.75 -14.74
C VAL A 247 -10.54 -9.16 -14.07
N PRO A 248 -10.47 -9.24 -12.72
CA PRO A 248 -9.29 -9.74 -12.04
C PRO A 248 -9.16 -11.26 -12.17
N ASP A 249 -7.91 -11.76 -12.22
CA ASP A 249 -7.63 -13.20 -12.17
C ASP A 249 -7.82 -13.75 -10.76
N TYR A 250 -7.48 -12.94 -9.76
CA TYR A 250 -7.59 -13.28 -8.35
C TYR A 250 -8.13 -12.09 -7.55
N ILE A 251 -8.94 -12.39 -6.55
CA ILE A 251 -9.40 -11.42 -5.56
C ILE A 251 -9.00 -11.92 -4.17
N THR A 252 -8.42 -11.03 -3.35
CA THR A 252 -8.21 -11.27 -1.92
C THR A 252 -9.07 -10.30 -1.10
N VAL A 253 -9.68 -10.80 -0.04
CA VAL A 253 -10.49 -10.01 0.91
C VAL A 253 -10.00 -10.30 2.32
N ALA A 254 -9.41 -9.32 2.98
CA ALA A 254 -8.79 -9.46 4.30
C ALA A 254 -9.30 -8.38 5.26
N TYR A 255 -10.54 -8.57 5.73
CA TYR A 255 -11.21 -7.76 6.75
C TYR A 255 -11.48 -8.57 8.02
N GLY A 256 -12.01 -7.93 9.03
CA GLY A 256 -12.51 -8.53 10.25
C GLY A 256 -11.83 -8.06 11.52
N THR A 257 -10.57 -7.64 11.47
CA THR A 257 -9.85 -7.19 12.67
C THR A 257 -10.40 -5.87 13.24
N ASN A 258 -10.79 -4.93 12.36
CA ASN A 258 -11.43 -3.67 12.76
C ASN A 258 -12.91 -3.87 13.08
N ASP A 259 -13.55 -4.82 12.42
CA ASP A 259 -14.93 -5.18 12.72
C ASP A 259 -15.04 -5.70 14.15
N TRP A 260 -14.20 -6.70 14.53
CA TRP A 260 -14.13 -7.21 15.89
C TRP A 260 -13.93 -6.13 16.93
N ASN A 261 -13.09 -5.14 16.62
CA ASN A 261 -12.76 -4.06 17.55
C ASN A 261 -13.89 -3.04 17.74
N ASN A 262 -14.76 -2.83 16.73
CA ASN A 262 -15.59 -1.64 16.66
C ASN A 262 -17.11 -1.89 16.53
N ILE A 263 -17.55 -3.11 16.21
CA ILE A 263 -18.98 -3.42 16.00
C ILE A 263 -19.38 -4.71 16.67
N ASP A 264 -20.68 -4.90 16.87
CA ASP A 264 -21.24 -6.15 17.37
C ASP A 264 -21.30 -7.25 16.29
N GLU A 265 -21.49 -8.49 16.73
CA GLU A 265 -21.51 -9.68 15.87
C GLU A 265 -22.65 -9.65 14.84
N VAL A 266 -23.82 -9.06 15.17
CA VAL A 266 -24.99 -8.99 14.26
C VAL A 266 -24.70 -8.06 13.11
N THR A 267 -24.18 -6.86 13.41
CA THR A 267 -23.75 -5.88 12.42
C THR A 267 -22.64 -6.43 11.52
N PHE A 268 -21.66 -7.12 12.11
CA PHE A 268 -20.62 -7.81 11.35
C PHE A 268 -21.19 -8.79 10.35
N ASN A 269 -22.05 -9.70 10.80
CA ASN A 269 -22.64 -10.74 9.95
C ASN A 269 -23.42 -10.12 8.78
N SER A 270 -24.17 -9.04 9.03
CA SER A 270 -24.88 -8.32 7.98
C SER A 270 -23.95 -7.78 6.91
N ASN A 271 -22.89 -7.06 7.34
CA ASN A 271 -21.93 -6.42 6.43
C ASN A 271 -21.09 -7.45 5.66
N CYS A 272 -20.60 -8.49 6.36
CA CYS A 272 -19.80 -9.57 5.80
C CYS A 272 -20.58 -10.36 4.73
N ASN A 273 -21.81 -10.76 5.03
CA ASN A 273 -22.70 -11.46 4.09
C ASN A 273 -22.96 -10.60 2.86
N ALA A 274 -23.30 -9.32 3.05
CA ALA A 274 -23.57 -8.40 1.94
C ALA A 274 -22.34 -8.17 1.07
N PHE A 275 -21.15 -8.00 1.68
CA PHE A 275 -19.88 -7.82 0.94
C PHE A 275 -19.59 -9.03 0.05
N TYR A 276 -19.58 -10.25 0.62
CA TYR A 276 -19.23 -11.45 -0.14
C TYR A 276 -20.27 -11.80 -1.20
N LYS A 277 -21.56 -11.56 -0.95
CA LYS A 277 -22.59 -11.67 -1.96
C LYS A 277 -22.33 -10.74 -3.13
N ASN A 278 -22.08 -9.45 -2.87
CA ASN A 278 -21.87 -8.44 -3.91
C ASN A 278 -20.61 -8.72 -4.75
N ILE A 279 -19.49 -9.02 -4.10
CA ILE A 279 -18.22 -9.26 -4.80
C ILE A 279 -18.28 -10.54 -5.66
N SER A 280 -18.94 -11.60 -5.18
CA SER A 280 -19.15 -12.83 -5.93
C SER A 280 -20.06 -12.60 -7.14
N GLN A 281 -21.08 -11.77 -7.01
CA GLN A 281 -21.98 -11.42 -8.12
C GLN A 281 -21.28 -10.58 -9.20
N ASN A 282 -20.39 -9.65 -8.79
CA ASN A 282 -19.62 -8.85 -9.73
C ASN A 282 -18.55 -9.67 -10.49
N TYR A 283 -17.99 -10.70 -9.83
CA TYR A 283 -16.91 -11.52 -10.40
C TYR A 283 -17.19 -13.01 -10.28
N PRO A 284 -18.26 -13.53 -10.93
CA PRO A 284 -18.76 -14.90 -10.70
C PRO A 284 -17.81 -16.00 -11.17
N LYS A 285 -16.83 -15.67 -12.02
CA LYS A 285 -15.85 -16.62 -12.55
C LYS A 285 -14.45 -16.43 -11.93
N THR A 286 -14.24 -15.39 -11.13
CA THR A 286 -12.96 -15.11 -10.50
C THR A 286 -12.85 -15.89 -9.18
N LYS A 287 -11.68 -16.47 -8.91
CA LYS A 287 -11.38 -17.05 -7.60
C LYS A 287 -11.20 -15.95 -6.56
N ILE A 288 -11.97 -16.03 -5.49
CA ILE A 288 -11.97 -15.09 -4.38
C ILE A 288 -11.45 -15.81 -3.14
N PHE A 289 -10.40 -15.25 -2.51
CA PHE A 289 -9.81 -15.75 -1.29
C PHE A 289 -10.24 -14.86 -0.12
N ALA A 290 -11.12 -15.39 0.72
CA ALA A 290 -11.54 -14.76 1.98
C ALA A 290 -10.49 -15.10 3.05
N ILE A 291 -9.67 -14.11 3.41
CA ILE A 291 -8.57 -14.26 4.36
C ILE A 291 -9.07 -13.80 5.73
N THR A 292 -9.05 -14.70 6.71
CA THR A 292 -9.45 -14.35 8.08
C THR A 292 -8.33 -13.58 8.78
N PRO A 293 -8.63 -12.82 9.86
CA PRO A 293 -7.64 -12.01 10.54
C PRO A 293 -6.42 -12.79 11.02
N ILE A 294 -5.26 -12.13 10.96
CA ILE A 294 -4.04 -12.63 11.59
C ILE A 294 -4.13 -12.51 13.12
N TRP A 295 -3.24 -13.21 13.82
CA TRP A 295 -3.05 -13.03 15.26
C TRP A 295 -2.82 -11.56 15.62
N ARG A 296 -3.34 -11.14 16.76
CA ARG A 296 -3.10 -9.83 17.38
C ARG A 296 -2.94 -10.01 18.89
N LYS A 297 -2.06 -9.20 19.50
CA LYS A 297 -1.71 -9.34 20.92
C LYS A 297 -2.91 -9.19 21.86
N ASP A 298 -3.84 -8.30 21.51
CA ASP A 298 -5.02 -7.97 22.31
C ASP A 298 -6.27 -8.82 21.98
N MET A 299 -6.11 -9.97 21.31
CA MET A 299 -7.21 -10.84 20.88
C MET A 299 -8.05 -11.40 22.04
N HIS A 300 -7.52 -11.42 23.25
CA HIS A 300 -8.22 -11.90 24.45
C HIS A 300 -8.95 -10.77 25.21
N GLU A 301 -8.86 -9.53 24.74
CA GLU A 301 -9.61 -8.44 25.34
C GLU A 301 -11.11 -8.57 25.07
N HIS A 302 -11.92 -8.16 26.05
CA HIS A 302 -13.36 -8.14 25.89
C HIS A 302 -13.79 -7.03 24.92
N ARG A 303 -14.52 -7.42 23.86
CA ARG A 303 -15.13 -6.52 22.88
C ARG A 303 -16.63 -6.77 22.77
N VAL A 304 -17.37 -5.78 22.28
CA VAL A 304 -18.82 -5.91 22.03
C VAL A 304 -19.13 -7.06 21.07
N PHE A 305 -18.24 -7.33 20.12
CA PHE A 305 -18.31 -8.45 19.21
C PHE A 305 -18.27 -9.82 19.94
N GLY A 306 -17.55 -9.92 21.04
CA GLY A 306 -17.22 -11.15 21.74
C GLY A 306 -15.81 -11.66 21.42
N ASN A 307 -15.60 -12.97 21.45
CA ASN A 307 -14.29 -13.58 21.23
C ASN A 307 -13.79 -13.39 19.80
N PHE A 308 -12.48 -13.15 19.67
CA PHE A 308 -11.83 -12.90 18.37
C PHE A 308 -11.95 -14.08 17.40
N GLU A 309 -11.88 -15.31 17.90
CA GLU A 309 -11.99 -16.54 17.10
C GLU A 309 -13.32 -16.68 16.36
N LYS A 310 -14.38 -16.04 16.86
CA LYS A 310 -15.68 -16.02 16.17
C LYS A 310 -15.64 -15.28 14.83
N VAL A 311 -14.69 -14.37 14.62
CA VAL A 311 -14.55 -13.65 13.36
C VAL A 311 -14.34 -14.63 12.21
N GLU A 312 -13.41 -15.58 12.36
CA GLU A 312 -13.17 -16.60 11.33
C GLU A 312 -14.41 -17.48 11.15
N GLN A 313 -15.04 -17.91 12.22
CA GLN A 313 -16.26 -18.74 12.16
C GLN A 313 -17.38 -18.03 11.37
N ASN A 314 -17.58 -16.75 11.62
CA ASN A 314 -18.61 -15.95 10.97
C ASN A 314 -18.29 -15.72 9.48
N ILE A 315 -17.02 -15.47 9.12
CA ILE A 315 -16.59 -15.39 7.72
C ILE A 315 -16.86 -16.72 7.00
N ARG A 316 -16.50 -17.86 7.60
CA ARG A 316 -16.78 -19.20 7.04
C ARG A 316 -18.27 -19.42 6.81
N ASN A 317 -19.11 -19.02 7.77
CA ASN A 317 -20.56 -19.12 7.64
C ASN A 317 -21.11 -18.24 6.52
N ALA A 318 -20.58 -17.02 6.37
CA ALA A 318 -21.01 -16.06 5.35
C ALA A 318 -20.79 -16.57 3.92
N VAL A 319 -19.72 -17.34 3.69
CA VAL A 319 -19.34 -17.77 2.34
C VAL A 319 -19.59 -19.25 2.04
N LYS A 320 -20.10 -20.04 3.00
CA LYS A 320 -20.23 -21.52 2.88
C LYS A 320 -20.99 -22.01 1.63
N ASN A 321 -21.88 -21.19 1.08
CA ASN A 321 -22.71 -21.51 -0.09
C ASN A 321 -22.30 -20.69 -1.33
N ILE A 322 -21.13 -20.07 -1.36
CA ILE A 322 -20.64 -19.27 -2.50
C ILE A 322 -19.46 -20.00 -3.12
N GLU A 323 -19.69 -20.62 -4.28
CA GLU A 323 -18.75 -21.58 -4.91
C GLU A 323 -17.38 -21.00 -5.27
N ASN A 324 -17.34 -19.73 -5.71
CA ASN A 324 -16.10 -19.09 -6.14
C ASN A 324 -15.28 -18.45 -5.01
N ILE A 325 -15.68 -18.64 -3.74
CA ILE A 325 -14.99 -18.13 -2.57
C ILE A 325 -14.36 -19.25 -1.76
N THR A 326 -13.08 -19.14 -1.50
CA THR A 326 -12.34 -20.05 -0.59
C THR A 326 -11.87 -19.30 0.63
N VAL A 327 -12.16 -19.83 1.83
CA VAL A 327 -11.66 -19.25 3.10
C VAL A 327 -10.28 -19.78 3.40
N ILE A 328 -9.37 -18.86 3.68
CA ILE A 328 -8.01 -19.15 4.14
C ILE A 328 -7.83 -18.56 5.53
N SER A 329 -7.53 -19.40 6.53
CA SER A 329 -7.19 -18.92 7.87
C SER A 329 -5.90 -18.12 7.83
N GLY A 330 -5.97 -16.86 8.30
CA GLY A 330 -4.82 -15.96 8.38
C GLY A 330 -4.09 -16.05 9.73
N PHE A 331 -4.68 -16.74 10.73
CA PHE A 331 -4.24 -16.68 12.12
C PHE A 331 -2.74 -16.97 12.32
N ASP A 332 -2.19 -17.91 11.56
CA ASP A 332 -0.79 -18.31 11.65
C ASP A 332 0.10 -17.65 10.56
N PHE A 333 -0.39 -16.67 9.80
CA PHE A 333 0.41 -16.09 8.73
C PHE A 333 1.61 -15.29 9.22
N VAL A 334 1.47 -14.63 10.36
CA VAL A 334 2.59 -13.98 11.06
C VAL A 334 2.87 -14.76 12.33
N PRO A 335 4.14 -15.02 12.71
CA PRO A 335 4.44 -15.65 13.98
C PRO A 335 3.83 -14.85 15.15
N GLN A 336 3.27 -15.55 16.14
CA GLN A 336 2.58 -14.96 17.29
C GLN A 336 3.58 -14.41 18.33
N ASP A 337 4.41 -13.47 17.90
CA ASP A 337 5.45 -12.83 18.70
C ASP A 337 5.51 -11.33 18.31
N GLU A 338 5.44 -10.46 19.31
CA GLU A 338 5.40 -9.00 19.17
C GLU A 338 6.52 -8.44 18.26
N LYS A 339 7.68 -9.09 18.22
CA LYS A 339 8.82 -8.63 17.41
C LYS A 339 8.53 -8.60 15.90
N TYR A 340 7.50 -9.31 15.43
CA TYR A 340 7.07 -9.30 14.03
C TYR A 340 6.02 -8.23 13.73
N PHE A 341 5.68 -7.39 14.72
CA PHE A 341 4.71 -6.31 14.61
C PHE A 341 5.37 -4.97 14.91
N ALA A 342 5.22 -4.01 14.01
CA ALA A 342 5.85 -2.70 14.16
C ALA A 342 5.30 -1.92 15.37
N ASP A 343 4.01 -2.06 15.65
CA ASP A 343 3.32 -1.49 16.81
C ASP A 343 3.29 -2.45 18.02
N LEU A 344 4.04 -3.56 17.96
CA LEU A 344 4.09 -4.64 18.95
C LEU A 344 2.71 -5.28 19.24
N ARG A 345 1.75 -5.12 18.34
CA ARG A 345 0.37 -5.55 18.63
C ARG A 345 -0.41 -6.10 17.44
N LEU A 346 -0.48 -5.35 16.34
CA LEU A 346 -1.44 -5.60 15.25
C LEU A 346 -0.83 -5.52 13.86
N HIS A 347 -0.06 -4.47 13.58
CA HIS A 347 0.46 -4.21 12.24
C HIS A 347 1.81 -4.91 12.06
N PRO A 348 1.93 -5.86 11.12
CA PRO A 348 3.20 -6.51 10.85
C PRO A 348 4.29 -5.52 10.45
N ASN A 349 5.52 -5.76 10.90
CA ASN A 349 6.70 -5.11 10.33
C ASN A 349 7.13 -5.82 9.03
N ASP A 350 8.24 -5.39 8.43
CA ASP A 350 8.71 -5.94 7.15
C ASP A 350 8.94 -7.46 7.20
N ASP A 351 9.45 -8.00 8.32
CA ASP A 351 9.62 -9.44 8.52
C ASP A 351 8.27 -10.16 8.68
N GLY A 352 7.35 -9.57 9.45
CA GLY A 352 5.98 -10.08 9.61
C GLY A 352 5.25 -10.13 8.26
N PHE A 353 5.37 -9.10 7.44
CA PHE A 353 4.81 -9.08 6.08
C PHE A 353 5.42 -10.13 5.15
N LYS A 354 6.70 -10.43 5.30
CA LYS A 354 7.35 -11.51 4.55
C LYS A 354 6.72 -12.87 4.88
N TYR A 355 6.58 -13.19 6.16
CA TYR A 355 5.90 -14.43 6.59
C TYR A 355 4.48 -14.50 6.07
N TYR A 356 3.71 -13.41 6.19
CA TYR A 356 2.35 -13.34 5.69
C TYR A 356 2.29 -13.69 4.19
N ALA A 357 3.11 -13.02 3.37
CA ALA A 357 3.13 -13.22 1.92
C ALA A 357 3.45 -14.67 1.54
N GLU A 358 4.51 -15.25 2.11
CA GLU A 358 4.95 -16.60 1.81
C GLU A 358 3.91 -17.65 2.19
N ARG A 359 3.31 -17.52 3.37
CA ARG A 359 2.29 -18.47 3.85
C ARG A 359 0.99 -18.35 3.06
N LEU A 360 0.55 -17.13 2.76
CA LEU A 360 -0.63 -16.90 1.92
C LEU A 360 -0.42 -17.43 0.51
N TYR A 361 0.74 -17.14 -0.12
CA TYR A 361 1.08 -17.67 -1.44
C TYR A 361 1.01 -19.19 -1.49
N ASN A 362 1.57 -19.88 -0.49
CA ASN A 362 1.55 -21.35 -0.44
C ASN A 362 0.11 -21.89 -0.35
N LYS A 363 -0.78 -21.21 0.36
CA LYS A 363 -2.20 -21.58 0.42
C LYS A 363 -2.94 -21.33 -0.89
N ILE A 364 -2.68 -20.21 -1.56
CA ILE A 364 -3.29 -19.87 -2.85
C ILE A 364 -2.77 -20.79 -3.95
N LYS A 365 -1.44 -21.01 -4.01
CA LYS A 365 -0.80 -21.84 -5.05
C LYS A 365 -1.37 -23.25 -5.13
N SER A 366 -1.80 -23.84 -4.04
CA SER A 366 -2.42 -25.17 -4.00
C SER A 366 -3.84 -25.20 -4.56
N GLN A 367 -4.43 -24.03 -4.92
CA GLN A 367 -5.83 -23.89 -5.32
C GLN A 367 -6.02 -23.27 -6.72
N ILE A 368 -4.93 -22.89 -7.41
CA ILE A 368 -4.95 -22.25 -8.74
C ILE A 368 -4.31 -23.11 -9.83
#